data_fc12ec836ee678a8736ca97b60fc208b
#
_entry.id   fc12ec836ee678a8736ca97b60fc208b
#
_cell.length_a   1.000
_cell.length_b   1.000
_cell.length_c   1.000
_cell.angle_alpha   90.00
_cell.angle_beta   90.00
_cell.angle_gamma   90.00
#
_symmetry.space_group_name_H-M   'P 1'
#
loop_
_entity.id
_entity.type
_entity.pdbx_description
1 polymer ?
#
loop_
_entity_poly.entity_id
_entity_poly.type
_entity_poly.pdbx_seq_one_letter_code
_entity_poly.pdbx_strand_id
1 'polypeptide(L)'
;LIASLYILYDIGFVLVFCSSLVAALLVYFLANFISMPSQKHGLPFPVILRISTGIIGAKYISLFRGIVGIFMFGVQTYFISKSIGYLIRIFIYKIEPSLLEQELFLYFFMGLNSIDLFSLVLTLIIQYIFFSAGAKINRTFIKFSAFFVYFGLIFFSFLIISENFSALKETLKEIIVVENIFIKENI
;
A
#
# COMPACT_ATOMS: atom_id res chain seq x y z
N LEU A 1 7.17 4.80 4.08
CA LEU A 1 8.26 5.39 3.29
C LEU A 1 8.51 6.86 3.69
N ILE A 2 7.48 7.74 3.73
CA ILE A 2 7.63 9.16 4.15
C ILE A 2 8.12 9.24 5.60
N ALA A 3 7.49 8.52 6.53
CA ALA A 3 7.88 8.49 7.93
C ALA A 3 9.30 7.90 8.13
N SER A 4 9.68 6.89 7.35
CA SER A 4 11.02 6.31 7.42
C SER A 4 12.11 7.25 6.90
N LEU A 5 11.83 8.06 5.90
CA LEU A 5 12.75 9.10 5.42
C LEU A 5 12.99 10.16 6.48
N TYR A 6 11.94 10.61 7.17
CA TYR A 6 12.06 11.56 8.27
C TYR A 6 12.91 11.01 9.43
N ILE A 7 12.62 9.77 9.87
CA ILE A 7 13.28 9.18 11.04
C ILE A 7 14.72 8.73 10.76
N LEU A 8 14.99 8.16 9.56
CA LEU A 8 16.29 7.57 9.25
C LEU A 8 17.32 8.57 8.71
N TYR A 9 16.87 9.63 8.05
CA TYR A 9 17.75 10.57 7.34
C TYR A 9 17.75 11.98 7.93
N ASP A 10 17.03 12.20 9.03
CA ASP A 10 16.93 13.50 9.74
C ASP A 10 16.56 14.68 8.82
N ILE A 11 15.77 14.36 7.78
CA ILE A 11 15.31 15.35 6.80
C ILE A 11 14.15 16.12 7.40
N GLY A 12 14.18 17.45 7.36
CA GLY A 12 13.14 18.30 7.91
C GLY A 12 11.72 17.90 7.46
N PHE A 13 10.78 17.86 8.40
CA PHE A 13 9.40 17.40 8.18
C PHE A 13 8.71 18.14 7.03
N VAL A 14 8.84 19.45 6.96
CA VAL A 14 8.21 20.29 5.92
C VAL A 14 8.75 19.94 4.54
N LEU A 15 10.05 19.70 4.42
CA LEU A 15 10.67 19.34 3.15
C LEU A 15 10.16 17.97 2.67
N VAL A 16 10.07 16.98 3.56
CA VAL A 16 9.54 15.65 3.24
C VAL A 16 8.06 15.73 2.86
N PHE A 17 7.27 16.54 3.56
CA PHE A 17 5.86 16.73 3.26
C PHE A 17 5.65 17.44 1.91
N CYS A 18 6.34 18.54 1.66
CA CYS A 18 6.25 19.28 0.39
C CYS A 18 6.72 18.42 -0.79
N SER A 19 7.83 17.69 -0.66
CA SER A 19 8.33 16.81 -1.71
C SER A 19 7.34 15.67 -2.03
N SER A 20 6.67 15.12 -1.01
CA SER A 20 5.64 14.10 -1.21
C SER A 20 4.40 14.62 -1.94
N LEU A 21 3.98 15.86 -1.66
CA LEU A 21 2.89 16.52 -2.37
C LEU A 21 3.25 16.78 -3.84
N VAL A 22 4.44 17.30 -4.09
CA VAL A 22 4.93 17.54 -5.46
C VAL A 22 5.01 16.22 -6.23
N ALA A 23 5.56 15.16 -5.61
CA ALA A 23 5.62 13.83 -6.21
C ALA A 23 4.22 13.28 -6.54
N ALA A 24 3.25 13.42 -5.64
CA ALA A 24 1.88 12.98 -5.85
C ALA A 24 1.21 13.72 -7.02
N LEU A 25 1.42 15.05 -7.11
CA LEU A 25 0.92 15.86 -8.23
C LEU A 25 1.55 15.44 -9.56
N LEU A 26 2.86 15.24 -9.61
CA LEU A 26 3.56 14.78 -10.81
C LEU A 26 3.04 13.41 -11.27
N VAL A 27 2.89 12.46 -10.34
CA VAL A 27 2.35 11.13 -10.66
C VAL A 27 0.91 11.25 -11.18
N TYR A 28 0.08 12.10 -10.58
CA TYR A 28 -1.29 12.34 -11.04
C TYR A 28 -1.33 12.87 -12.48
N PHE A 29 -0.54 13.89 -12.80
CA PHE A 29 -0.47 14.44 -14.14
C PHE A 29 0.05 13.42 -15.17
N LEU A 30 1.15 12.72 -14.86
CA LEU A 30 1.71 11.69 -15.73
C LEU A 30 0.74 10.54 -15.97
N ALA A 31 0.09 10.05 -14.93
CA ALA A 31 -0.88 8.97 -15.03
C ALA A 31 -2.08 9.38 -15.88
N ASN A 32 -2.63 10.60 -15.70
CA ASN A 32 -3.70 11.14 -16.53
C ASN A 32 -3.28 11.27 -17.99
N PHE A 33 -2.11 11.83 -18.24
CA PHE A 33 -1.61 12.04 -19.59
C PHE A 33 -1.43 10.71 -20.36
N ILE A 34 -0.85 9.71 -19.69
CA ILE A 34 -0.62 8.38 -20.28
C ILE A 34 -1.93 7.59 -20.45
N SER A 35 -2.88 7.76 -19.52
CA SER A 35 -4.15 7.00 -19.57
C SER A 35 -5.19 7.60 -20.50
N MET A 36 -5.10 8.89 -20.84
CA MET A 36 -6.08 9.59 -21.66
C MET A 36 -6.35 8.94 -23.03
N PRO A 37 -5.34 8.51 -23.83
CA PRO A 37 -5.59 7.84 -25.10
C PRO A 37 -6.35 6.51 -24.93
N SER A 38 -6.00 5.75 -23.89
CA SER A 38 -6.66 4.48 -23.57
C SER A 38 -8.11 4.69 -23.16
N GLN A 39 -8.40 5.71 -22.36
CA GLN A 39 -9.76 6.02 -21.91
C GLN A 39 -10.65 6.53 -23.02
N LYS A 40 -10.13 7.41 -23.90
CA LYS A 40 -10.90 8.00 -25.00
C LYS A 40 -11.22 6.99 -26.12
N HIS A 41 -10.28 6.12 -26.44
CA HIS A 41 -10.39 5.23 -27.60
C HIS A 41 -10.60 3.75 -27.24
N GLY A 42 -10.64 3.41 -25.95
CA GLY A 42 -10.77 2.03 -25.49
C GLY A 42 -9.61 1.12 -25.90
N LEU A 43 -8.44 1.70 -26.20
CA LEU A 43 -7.28 0.96 -26.71
C LEU A 43 -6.52 0.29 -25.57
N PRO A 44 -6.22 -1.02 -25.66
CA PRO A 44 -5.39 -1.67 -24.69
C PRO A 44 -3.93 -1.19 -24.79
N PHE A 45 -3.22 -1.21 -23.67
CA PHE A 45 -1.84 -0.72 -23.55
C PHE A 45 -0.87 -1.24 -24.63
N PRO A 46 -0.87 -2.55 -25.01
CA PRO A 46 0.01 -3.04 -26.06
C PRO A 46 -0.22 -2.40 -27.44
N VAL A 47 -1.45 -1.98 -27.72
CA VAL A 47 -1.79 -1.32 -28.99
C VAL A 47 -1.23 0.10 -29.03
N ILE A 48 -1.32 0.83 -27.92
CA ILE A 48 -0.75 2.18 -27.82
C ILE A 48 0.78 2.13 -27.94
N LEU A 49 1.42 1.14 -27.32
CA LEU A 49 2.85 0.95 -27.43
C LEU A 49 3.34 0.68 -28.86
N ARG A 50 2.53 0.04 -29.73
CA ARG A 50 2.90 -0.19 -31.12
C ARG A 50 3.12 1.09 -31.91
N ILE A 51 2.42 2.15 -31.53
CA ILE A 51 2.54 3.46 -32.19
C ILE A 51 3.91 4.09 -31.90
N SER A 52 4.43 3.93 -30.68
CA SER A 52 5.70 4.53 -30.24
C SER A 52 6.92 3.65 -30.44
N THR A 53 6.80 2.33 -30.22
CA THR A 53 7.94 1.38 -30.19
C THR A 53 7.90 0.33 -31.30
N GLY A 54 6.89 0.39 -32.19
CA GLY A 54 6.68 -0.63 -33.22
C GLY A 54 6.19 -1.97 -32.65
N ILE A 55 5.97 -2.96 -33.53
CA ILE A 55 5.39 -4.25 -33.16
C ILE A 55 6.32 -5.07 -32.24
N ILE A 56 7.62 -5.08 -32.56
CA ILE A 56 8.62 -5.85 -31.83
C ILE A 56 8.85 -5.24 -30.44
N GLY A 57 9.05 -3.93 -30.36
CA GLY A 57 9.23 -3.23 -29.09
C GLY A 57 8.03 -3.38 -28.15
N ALA A 58 6.82 -3.25 -28.67
CA ALA A 58 5.59 -3.43 -27.90
C ALA A 58 5.46 -4.84 -27.30
N LYS A 59 5.93 -5.88 -28.01
CA LYS A 59 5.92 -7.26 -27.51
C LYS A 59 6.82 -7.41 -26.27
N TYR A 60 8.06 -6.91 -26.34
CA TYR A 60 9.00 -7.02 -25.23
C TYR A 60 8.54 -6.20 -23.99
N ILE A 61 8.09 -4.97 -24.19
CA ILE A 61 7.62 -4.12 -23.10
C ILE A 61 6.36 -4.72 -22.43
N SER A 62 5.44 -5.30 -23.22
CA SER A 62 4.25 -5.96 -22.69
C SER A 62 4.59 -7.22 -21.89
N LEU A 63 5.59 -8.01 -22.35
CA LEU A 63 6.08 -9.18 -21.63
C LEU A 63 6.72 -8.75 -20.28
N PHE A 64 7.60 -7.76 -20.31
CA PHE A 64 8.23 -7.22 -19.10
C PHE A 64 7.20 -6.71 -18.10
N ARG A 65 6.20 -5.96 -18.56
CA ARG A 65 5.07 -5.51 -17.73
C ARG A 65 4.30 -6.68 -17.12
N GLY A 66 4.12 -7.77 -17.87
CA GLY A 66 3.48 -8.99 -17.37
C GLY A 66 4.26 -9.61 -16.21
N ILE A 67 5.58 -9.74 -16.35
CA ILE A 67 6.48 -10.27 -15.30
C ILE A 67 6.40 -9.40 -14.05
N VAL A 68 6.54 -8.07 -14.20
CA VAL A 68 6.42 -7.13 -13.08
C VAL A 68 5.05 -7.22 -12.43
N GLY A 69 3.98 -7.38 -13.22
CA GLY A 69 2.62 -7.55 -12.71
C GLY A 69 2.46 -8.80 -11.85
N ILE A 70 3.02 -9.94 -12.28
CA ILE A 70 3.01 -11.19 -11.51
C ILE A 70 3.77 -11.04 -10.19
N PHE A 71 4.96 -10.42 -10.25
CA PHE A 71 5.76 -10.16 -9.05
C PHE A 71 5.00 -9.27 -8.05
N MET A 72 4.46 -8.15 -8.50
CA MET A 72 3.69 -7.22 -7.66
C MET A 72 2.43 -7.87 -7.08
N PHE A 73 1.75 -8.71 -7.86
CA PHE A 73 0.62 -9.49 -7.36
C PHE A 73 1.03 -10.44 -6.22
N GLY A 74 2.17 -11.12 -6.35
CA GLY A 74 2.71 -11.98 -5.30
C GLY A 74 3.00 -11.21 -4.01
N VAL A 75 3.65 -10.04 -4.12
CA VAL A 75 3.95 -9.16 -2.98
C VAL A 75 2.66 -8.70 -2.29
N GLN A 76 1.67 -8.25 -3.06
CA GLN A 76 0.38 -7.83 -2.51
C GLN A 76 -0.36 -8.97 -1.81
N THR A 77 -0.37 -10.16 -2.42
CA THR A 77 -0.96 -11.37 -1.84
C THR A 77 -0.31 -11.73 -0.50
N TYR A 78 1.01 -11.62 -0.41
CA TYR A 78 1.74 -11.84 0.83
C TYR A 78 1.33 -10.85 1.94
N PHE A 79 1.23 -9.55 1.65
CA PHE A 79 0.80 -8.57 2.63
C PHE A 79 -0.65 -8.78 3.10
N ILE A 80 -1.55 -9.14 2.19
CA ILE A 80 -2.94 -9.47 2.54
C ILE A 80 -2.98 -10.71 3.43
N SER A 81 -2.22 -11.75 3.09
CA SER A 81 -2.16 -12.98 3.89
C SER A 81 -1.63 -12.72 5.30
N LYS A 82 -0.60 -11.88 5.44
CA LYS A 82 -0.09 -11.46 6.76
C LYS A 82 -1.15 -10.70 7.57
N SER A 83 -1.89 -9.81 6.95
CA SER A 83 -2.98 -9.08 7.63
C SER A 83 -4.06 -10.03 8.14
N ILE A 84 -4.46 -11.02 7.34
CA ILE A 84 -5.42 -12.05 7.75
C ILE A 84 -4.82 -12.93 8.85
N GLY A 85 -3.54 -13.29 8.77
CA GLY A 85 -2.84 -14.06 9.79
C GLY A 85 -2.82 -13.34 11.15
N TYR A 86 -2.60 -12.02 11.16
CA TYR A 86 -2.69 -11.22 12.40
C TYR A 86 -4.11 -11.20 12.97
N LEU A 87 -5.14 -11.07 12.13
CA LEU A 87 -6.53 -11.15 12.60
C LEU A 87 -6.82 -12.50 13.25
N ILE A 88 -6.39 -13.60 12.62
CA ILE A 88 -6.57 -14.96 13.15
C ILE A 88 -5.89 -15.08 14.53
N ARG A 89 -4.64 -14.58 14.67
CA ARG A 89 -3.92 -14.60 15.95
C ARG A 89 -4.64 -13.80 17.04
N ILE A 90 -5.18 -12.64 16.71
CA ILE A 90 -5.96 -11.82 17.67
C ILE A 90 -7.22 -12.58 18.11
N PHE A 91 -7.92 -13.25 17.21
CA PHE A 91 -9.08 -14.06 17.55
C PHE A 91 -8.72 -15.23 18.45
N ILE A 92 -7.66 -15.97 18.12
CA ILE A 92 -7.17 -17.10 18.95
C ILE A 92 -6.76 -16.61 20.33
N TYR A 93 -6.00 -15.52 20.41
CA TYR A 93 -5.57 -14.95 21.69
C TYR A 93 -6.75 -14.54 22.59
N LYS A 94 -7.84 -14.05 21.99
CA LYS A 94 -9.05 -13.66 22.74
C LYS A 94 -9.82 -14.87 23.30
N ILE A 95 -9.74 -16.02 22.62
CA ILE A 95 -10.43 -17.25 23.06
C ILE A 95 -9.60 -17.95 24.11
N GLU A 96 -8.34 -18.25 23.81
CA GLU A 96 -7.43 -18.95 24.72
C GLU A 96 -5.96 -18.65 24.36
N PRO A 97 -5.25 -17.86 25.18
CA PRO A 97 -3.86 -17.47 24.90
C PRO A 97 -2.90 -18.65 24.81
N SER A 98 -3.15 -19.72 25.56
CA SER A 98 -2.33 -20.93 25.62
C SER A 98 -2.25 -21.69 24.29
N LEU A 99 -3.26 -21.52 23.42
CA LEU A 99 -3.29 -22.16 22.09
C LEU A 99 -2.17 -21.67 21.18
N LEU A 100 -1.71 -20.41 21.31
CA LEU A 100 -0.65 -19.85 20.48
C LEU A 100 0.75 -20.43 20.84
N GLU A 101 0.90 -21.00 22.02
CA GLU A 101 2.16 -21.61 22.50
C GLU A 101 2.29 -23.10 22.11
N GLN A 102 1.23 -23.69 21.53
CA GLN A 102 1.28 -25.08 21.10
C GLN A 102 2.26 -25.26 19.94
N GLU A 103 3.00 -26.38 19.95
CA GLU A 103 4.00 -26.72 18.93
C GLU A 103 3.46 -26.69 17.49
N LEU A 104 2.18 -27.01 17.31
CA LEU A 104 1.51 -27.02 16.02
C LEU A 104 1.49 -25.63 15.36
N PHE A 105 1.42 -24.55 16.15
CA PHE A 105 1.45 -23.18 15.66
C PHE A 105 2.87 -22.64 15.50
N LEU A 106 3.86 -23.30 16.13
CA LEU A 106 5.28 -22.95 16.02
C LEU A 106 5.98 -23.65 14.85
N TYR A 107 5.31 -24.61 14.18
CA TYR A 107 5.90 -25.32 13.08
C TYR A 107 6.11 -24.39 11.85
N PHE A 108 7.38 -24.33 11.39
CA PHE A 108 7.75 -23.53 10.24
C PHE A 108 7.91 -24.39 8.98
N PHE A 109 7.11 -24.11 7.96
CA PHE A 109 7.26 -24.69 6.63
C PHE A 109 7.64 -23.60 5.63
N MET A 110 8.78 -23.74 4.96
CA MET A 110 9.33 -22.73 4.02
C MET A 110 9.45 -21.31 4.61
N GLY A 111 9.70 -21.19 5.90
CA GLY A 111 9.80 -19.88 6.60
C GLY A 111 8.45 -19.25 6.97
N LEU A 112 7.34 -19.97 6.77
CA LEU A 112 5.99 -19.55 7.16
C LEU A 112 5.52 -20.39 8.34
N ASN A 113 4.91 -19.74 9.33
CA ASN A 113 4.23 -20.41 10.42
C ASN A 113 2.91 -21.05 9.91
N SER A 114 2.39 -22.08 10.57
CA SER A 114 1.15 -22.77 10.21
C SER A 114 -0.03 -21.80 10.03
N ILE A 115 -0.15 -20.78 10.90
CA ILE A 115 -1.18 -19.74 10.77
C ILE A 115 -0.96 -18.90 9.50
N ASP A 116 0.28 -18.56 9.19
CA ASP A 116 0.60 -17.76 8.01
C ASP A 116 0.35 -18.55 6.72
N LEU A 117 0.64 -19.86 6.73
CA LEU A 117 0.36 -20.75 5.61
C LEU A 117 -1.15 -20.90 5.40
N PHE A 118 -1.92 -21.11 6.47
CA PHE A 118 -3.37 -21.15 6.40
C PHE A 118 -3.96 -19.83 5.87
N SER A 119 -3.48 -18.68 6.37
CA SER A 119 -3.92 -17.37 5.92
C SER A 119 -3.58 -17.11 4.45
N LEU A 120 -2.44 -17.62 3.96
CA LEU A 120 -2.05 -17.52 2.56
C LEU A 120 -3.00 -18.32 1.66
N VAL A 121 -3.29 -19.58 2.02
CA VAL A 121 -4.25 -20.41 1.29
C VAL A 121 -5.64 -19.76 1.27
N LEU A 122 -6.10 -19.27 2.42
CA LEU A 122 -7.37 -18.56 2.52
C LEU A 122 -7.40 -17.30 1.62
N THR A 123 -6.33 -16.53 1.60
CA THR A 123 -6.19 -15.37 0.71
C THR A 123 -6.29 -15.75 -0.75
N LEU A 124 -5.61 -16.81 -1.18
CA LEU A 124 -5.68 -17.30 -2.55
C LEU A 124 -7.09 -17.76 -2.95
N ILE A 125 -7.79 -18.42 -2.05
CA ILE A 125 -9.20 -18.83 -2.28
C ILE A 125 -10.09 -17.59 -2.44
N ILE A 126 -9.96 -16.61 -1.55
CA ILE A 126 -10.72 -15.35 -1.62
C ILE A 126 -10.44 -14.64 -2.94
N GLN A 127 -9.17 -14.51 -3.33
CA GLN A 127 -8.78 -13.88 -4.59
C GLN A 127 -9.37 -14.62 -5.79
N TYR A 128 -9.34 -15.95 -5.79
CA TYR A 128 -9.94 -16.76 -6.86
C TYR A 128 -11.45 -16.50 -6.98
N ILE A 129 -12.17 -16.45 -5.87
CA ILE A 129 -13.60 -16.14 -5.85
C ILE A 129 -13.86 -14.76 -6.45
N PHE A 130 -13.09 -13.73 -6.07
CA PHE A 130 -13.22 -12.39 -6.64
C PHE A 130 -12.91 -12.35 -8.14
N PHE A 131 -11.87 -13.06 -8.58
CA PHE A 131 -11.57 -13.16 -10.01
C PHE A 131 -12.73 -13.80 -10.79
N SER A 132 -13.33 -14.86 -10.24
CA SER A 132 -14.46 -15.56 -10.87
C SER A 132 -15.75 -14.75 -10.89
N ALA A 133 -15.91 -13.81 -9.94
CA ALA A 133 -17.12 -12.97 -9.81
C ALA A 133 -17.29 -11.94 -10.93
N GLY A 134 -16.24 -11.69 -11.73
CA GLY A 134 -16.27 -10.82 -12.89
C GLY A 134 -16.05 -9.34 -12.59
N ALA A 135 -15.83 -8.57 -13.66
CA ALA A 135 -15.36 -7.18 -13.59
C ALA A 135 -16.35 -6.22 -12.90
N LYS A 136 -17.65 -6.46 -13.01
CA LYS A 136 -18.68 -5.59 -12.41
C LYS A 136 -18.65 -5.65 -10.88
N ILE A 137 -18.57 -6.86 -10.33
CA ILE A 137 -18.51 -7.10 -8.89
C ILE A 137 -17.20 -6.57 -8.32
N ASN A 138 -16.08 -6.84 -8.99
CA ASN A 138 -14.77 -6.32 -8.61
C ASN A 138 -14.74 -4.80 -8.54
N ARG A 139 -15.31 -4.12 -9.53
CA ARG A 139 -15.38 -2.64 -9.55
C ARG A 139 -16.20 -2.10 -8.37
N THR A 140 -17.33 -2.73 -8.05
CA THR A 140 -18.17 -2.33 -6.90
C THR A 140 -17.43 -2.57 -5.58
N PHE A 141 -16.77 -3.72 -5.45
CA PHE A 141 -15.96 -4.03 -4.28
C PHE A 141 -14.81 -3.04 -4.06
N ILE A 142 -14.08 -2.68 -5.12
CA ILE A 142 -12.99 -1.69 -5.04
C ILE A 142 -13.52 -0.33 -4.56
N LYS A 143 -14.66 0.14 -5.07
CA LYS A 143 -15.26 1.40 -4.63
C LYS A 143 -15.63 1.38 -3.15
N PHE A 144 -16.26 0.28 -2.73
CA PHE A 144 -16.67 0.11 -1.33
C PHE A 144 -15.46 0.01 -0.39
N SER A 145 -14.46 -0.79 -0.75
CA SER A 145 -13.22 -0.91 0.01
C SER A 145 -12.46 0.41 0.12
N ALA A 146 -12.39 1.18 -0.96
CA ALA A 146 -11.75 2.49 -0.95
C ALA A 146 -12.45 3.44 0.05
N PHE A 147 -13.78 3.46 0.05
CA PHE A 147 -14.54 4.26 1.00
C PHE A 147 -14.24 3.88 2.47
N PHE A 148 -14.22 2.57 2.77
CA PHE A 148 -13.90 2.08 4.11
C PHE A 148 -12.48 2.40 4.54
N VAL A 149 -11.51 2.27 3.65
CA VAL A 149 -10.11 2.59 3.94
C VAL A 149 -9.96 4.08 4.24
N TYR A 150 -10.53 4.96 3.42
CA TYR A 150 -10.45 6.40 3.66
C TYR A 150 -11.15 6.81 4.97
N PHE A 151 -12.34 6.30 5.20
CA PHE A 151 -13.07 6.57 6.45
C PHE A 151 -12.32 6.05 7.67
N GLY A 152 -11.80 4.82 7.60
CA GLY A 152 -11.00 4.21 8.66
C GLY A 152 -9.74 5.00 8.97
N LEU A 153 -9.01 5.47 7.95
CA LEU A 153 -7.81 6.28 8.13
C LEU A 153 -8.13 7.64 8.78
N ILE A 154 -9.20 8.31 8.34
CA ILE A 154 -9.63 9.59 8.94
C ILE A 154 -10.04 9.38 10.40
N PHE A 155 -10.84 8.35 10.68
CA PHE A 155 -11.27 8.02 12.03
C PHE A 155 -10.10 7.69 12.96
N PHE A 156 -9.17 6.86 12.47
CA PHE A 156 -7.98 6.49 13.23
C PHE A 156 -7.06 7.69 13.48
N SER A 157 -6.87 8.55 12.48
CA SER A 157 -6.12 9.81 12.64
C SER A 157 -6.77 10.70 13.70
N PHE A 158 -8.10 10.81 13.70
CA PHE A 158 -8.82 11.60 14.70
C PHE A 158 -8.63 11.04 16.12
N LEU A 159 -8.70 9.72 16.30
CA LEU A 159 -8.46 9.08 17.61
C LEU A 159 -7.04 9.37 18.12
N ILE A 160 -6.01 9.19 17.28
CA ILE A 160 -4.62 9.44 17.67
C ILE A 160 -4.43 10.90 18.07
N ILE A 161 -4.98 11.83 17.29
CA ILE A 161 -4.88 13.26 17.58
C ILE A 161 -5.60 13.61 18.88
N SER A 162 -6.77 13.04 19.13
CA SER A 162 -7.56 13.32 20.35
C SER A 162 -6.87 12.81 21.62
N GLU A 163 -6.23 11.64 21.56
CA GLU A 163 -5.53 11.05 22.71
C GLU A 163 -4.18 11.72 22.99
N ASN A 164 -3.47 12.16 21.96
CA ASN A 164 -2.11 12.68 22.07
C ASN A 164 -1.98 14.17 21.72
N PHE A 165 -3.05 14.94 21.88
CA PHE A 165 -3.08 16.34 21.44
C PHE A 165 -2.00 17.22 22.09
N SER A 166 -1.69 17.03 23.36
CA SER A 166 -0.64 17.76 24.09
C SER A 166 0.74 17.44 23.53
N ALA A 167 1.06 16.14 23.35
CA ALA A 167 2.33 15.70 22.78
C ALA A 167 2.51 16.18 21.32
N LEU A 168 1.45 16.12 20.52
CA LEU A 168 1.45 16.62 19.14
C LEU A 168 1.76 18.14 19.10
N LYS A 169 1.19 18.92 20.01
CA LYS A 169 1.42 20.36 20.08
C LYS A 169 2.85 20.70 20.47
N GLU A 170 3.46 19.93 21.37
CA GLU A 170 4.87 20.10 21.76
C GLU A 170 5.80 19.74 20.60
N THR A 171 5.60 18.60 19.97
CA THR A 171 6.41 18.16 18.83
C THR A 171 6.31 19.13 17.64
N LEU A 172 5.10 19.65 17.34
CA LEU A 172 4.94 20.66 16.30
C LEU A 172 5.69 21.96 16.62
N LYS A 173 5.70 22.39 17.89
CA LYS A 173 6.49 23.57 18.31
C LYS A 173 7.99 23.33 18.13
N GLU A 174 8.49 22.18 18.53
CA GLU A 174 9.90 21.82 18.35
C GLU A 174 10.31 21.81 16.88
N ILE A 175 9.51 21.18 16.01
CA ILE A 175 9.76 21.16 14.57
C ILE A 175 9.84 22.57 13.98
N ILE A 176 8.90 23.45 14.34
CA ILE A 176 8.86 24.84 13.85
C ILE A 176 10.06 25.63 14.37
N VAL A 177 10.48 25.41 15.61
CA VAL A 177 11.63 26.09 16.21
C VAL A 177 12.93 25.62 15.56
N VAL A 178 13.13 24.34 15.36
CA VAL A 178 14.31 23.77 14.70
C VAL A 178 14.41 24.27 13.25
N GLU A 179 13.32 24.32 12.52
CA GLU A 179 13.29 24.79 11.13
C GLU A 179 13.63 26.29 11.02
N ASN A 180 13.18 27.11 11.97
CA ASN A 180 13.56 28.52 12.04
C ASN A 180 15.05 28.74 12.35
N ILE A 181 15.69 27.84 13.10
CA ILE A 181 17.13 27.88 13.38
C ILE A 181 17.92 27.54 12.11
N PHE A 182 17.54 26.52 11.37
CA PHE A 182 18.20 26.14 10.11
C PHE A 182 18.09 27.21 9.01
N ILE A 183 16.96 27.91 8.94
CA ILE A 183 16.80 29.02 8.00
C ILE A 183 17.70 30.21 8.39
N LYS A 184 17.94 30.43 9.68
CA LYS A 184 18.73 31.55 10.20
C LYS A 184 20.25 31.32 10.11
N GLU A 185 20.71 30.07 10.10
CA GLU A 185 22.14 29.75 9.93
C GLU A 185 22.61 29.71 8.47
N ASN A 186 21.68 29.65 7.52
CA ASN A 186 21.99 29.58 6.07
C ASN A 186 21.72 30.88 5.32
N ILE A 187 21.50 32.02 6.03
CA ILE A 187 21.46 33.39 5.51
C ILE A 187 22.65 34.17 6.07
#